data_045bf9b608d37b5ff109f87ec9b84de4
#
_entry.id   045bf9b608d37b5ff109f87ec9b84de4
#
_cell.length_a   1.000
_cell.length_b   1.000
_cell.length_c   1.000
_cell.angle_alpha   90.00
_cell.angle_beta   90.00
_cell.angle_gamma   90.00
#
_symmetry.space_group_name_H-M   'P 1'
#
loop_
_entity.id
_entity.type
_entity.pdbx_description
1 polymer ?
#
loop_
_entity_poly.entity_id
_entity_poly.type
_entity_poly.pdbx_seq_one_letter_code
_entity_poly.pdbx_strand_id
1 'polypeptide(L)'
;MLFRSLYETIQKVKYALDIYYAKLCNRINLEWIHCVKESGGLSSVHALRQENFYENQIKPIQKKVVVIISDALRYEVAQELIGALARRKHIAHLNTAIAMLPTETKFCKPALLPHRELRSEGAHV
;
A
#
# COMPACT_ATOMS: atom_id res chain seq x y z
N MET A 1 18.47 -38.35 -7.78
CA MET A 1 18.42 -37.71 -9.12
C MET A 1 17.09 -36.99 -9.39
N LEU A 2 15.91 -37.57 -9.14
CA LEU A 2 14.59 -37.00 -9.47
C LEU A 2 14.31 -35.61 -8.79
N PHE A 3 14.63 -35.48 -7.51
CA PHE A 3 14.38 -34.20 -6.77
C PHE A 3 15.20 -33.03 -7.30
N ARG A 4 16.42 -33.24 -7.74
CA ARG A 4 17.27 -32.19 -8.31
C ARG A 4 16.72 -31.71 -9.64
N SER A 5 16.30 -32.63 -10.52
CA SER A 5 15.68 -32.31 -11.80
C SER A 5 14.34 -31.53 -11.62
N LEU A 6 13.52 -31.96 -10.66
CA LEU A 6 12.26 -31.25 -10.34
C LEU A 6 12.54 -29.83 -9.83
N TYR A 7 13.49 -29.68 -8.94
CA TYR A 7 13.88 -28.36 -8.41
C TYR A 7 14.35 -27.43 -9.53
N GLU A 8 15.23 -27.91 -10.42
CA GLU A 8 15.71 -27.11 -11.56
C GLU A 8 14.57 -26.71 -12.51
N THR A 9 13.60 -27.57 -12.71
CA THR A 9 12.42 -27.27 -13.53
C THR A 9 11.55 -26.20 -12.86
N ILE A 10 11.30 -26.30 -11.56
CA ILE A 10 10.54 -25.29 -10.79
C ILE A 10 11.24 -23.92 -10.84
N GLN A 11 12.57 -23.89 -10.72
CA GLN A 11 13.33 -22.64 -10.81
C GLN A 11 13.21 -21.98 -12.19
N LYS A 12 13.23 -22.77 -13.27
CA LYS A 12 13.03 -22.25 -14.63
C LYS A 12 11.63 -21.65 -14.82
N VAL A 13 10.60 -22.34 -14.33
CA VAL A 13 9.23 -21.87 -14.39
C VAL A 13 9.07 -20.58 -13.57
N LYS A 14 9.60 -20.58 -12.34
CA LYS A 14 9.60 -19.37 -11.49
C LYS A 14 10.27 -18.19 -12.20
N TYR A 15 11.46 -18.38 -12.75
CA TYR A 15 12.19 -17.33 -13.45
C TYR A 15 11.39 -16.75 -14.63
N ALA A 16 10.75 -17.63 -15.44
CA ALA A 16 9.91 -17.20 -16.53
C ALA A 16 8.71 -16.38 -16.03
N LEU A 17 8.04 -16.84 -14.97
CA LEU A 17 6.92 -16.12 -14.34
C LEU A 17 7.36 -14.75 -13.78
N ASP A 18 8.51 -14.68 -13.12
CA ASP A 18 9.05 -13.43 -12.58
C ASP A 18 9.28 -12.39 -13.70
N ILE A 19 9.76 -12.81 -14.87
CA ILE A 19 9.94 -11.94 -16.03
C ILE A 19 8.59 -11.42 -16.54
N TYR A 20 7.60 -12.28 -16.72
CA TYR A 20 6.28 -11.84 -17.17
C TYR A 20 5.60 -10.94 -16.16
N TYR A 21 5.71 -11.25 -14.88
CA TYR A 21 5.17 -10.44 -13.79
C TYR A 21 5.82 -9.04 -13.76
N ALA A 22 7.14 -8.97 -13.87
CA ALA A 22 7.84 -7.70 -13.93
C ALA A 22 7.41 -6.84 -15.13
N LYS A 23 7.23 -7.45 -16.31
CA LYS A 23 6.72 -6.76 -17.50
C LYS A 23 5.29 -6.23 -17.29
N LEU A 24 4.42 -7.03 -16.68
CA LEU A 24 3.05 -6.63 -16.35
C LEU A 24 3.04 -5.45 -15.39
N CYS A 25 3.79 -5.54 -14.28
CA CYS A 25 3.90 -4.46 -13.31
C CYS A 25 4.43 -3.17 -13.93
N ASN A 26 5.47 -3.27 -14.76
CA ASN A 26 6.01 -2.10 -15.45
C ASN A 26 4.97 -1.45 -16.38
N ARG A 27 4.23 -2.24 -17.15
CA ARG A 27 3.18 -1.73 -18.02
C ARG A 27 2.07 -1.04 -17.21
N ILE A 28 1.60 -1.66 -16.13
CA ILE A 28 0.59 -1.04 -15.25
C ILE A 28 1.09 0.29 -14.70
N ASN A 29 2.35 0.36 -14.25
CA ASN A 29 2.93 1.58 -13.72
C ASN A 29 3.03 2.69 -14.78
N LEU A 30 3.42 2.36 -16.00
CA LEU A 30 3.50 3.34 -17.09
C LEU A 30 2.11 3.88 -17.46
N GLU A 31 1.12 3.02 -17.60
CA GLU A 31 -0.27 3.41 -17.86
C GLU A 31 -0.82 4.28 -16.72
N TRP A 32 -0.56 3.90 -15.47
CA TRP A 32 -0.94 4.70 -14.30
C TRP A 32 -0.33 6.10 -14.34
N ILE A 33 0.98 6.20 -14.60
CA ILE A 33 1.68 7.49 -14.71
C ILE A 33 1.08 8.33 -15.82
N HIS A 34 0.75 7.72 -16.95
CA HIS A 34 0.11 8.40 -18.09
C HIS A 34 -1.26 8.96 -17.67
N CYS A 35 -2.14 8.13 -17.11
CA CYS A 35 -3.45 8.54 -16.64
C CYS A 35 -3.38 9.69 -15.61
N VAL A 36 -2.45 9.60 -14.65
CA VAL A 36 -2.25 10.66 -13.64
C VAL A 36 -1.80 11.97 -14.29
N LYS A 37 -0.90 11.92 -15.27
CA LYS A 37 -0.47 13.13 -16.01
C LYS A 37 -1.61 13.77 -16.78
N GLU A 38 -2.39 12.98 -17.50
CA GLU A 38 -3.53 13.48 -18.28
C GLU A 38 -4.64 14.06 -17.40
N SER A 39 -4.83 13.51 -16.19
CA SER A 39 -5.82 14.01 -15.24
C SER A 39 -5.41 15.27 -14.48
N GLY A 40 -4.22 15.80 -14.71
CA GLY A 40 -3.72 17.00 -14.02
C GLY A 40 -2.91 16.73 -12.76
N GLY A 41 -2.45 15.48 -12.57
CA GLY A 41 -1.59 15.06 -11.46
C GLY A 41 -2.32 14.30 -10.34
N LEU A 42 -1.56 13.90 -9.33
CA LEU A 42 -2.12 13.13 -8.20
C LEU A 42 -3.20 13.88 -7.41
N SER A 43 -3.19 15.20 -7.45
CA SER A 43 -4.21 16.02 -6.76
C SER A 43 -5.62 15.87 -7.34
N SER A 44 -5.74 15.48 -8.60
CA SER A 44 -7.03 15.24 -9.26
C SER A 44 -7.63 13.87 -8.92
N VAL A 45 -6.87 12.97 -8.32
CA VAL A 45 -7.36 11.64 -7.94
C VAL A 45 -8.20 11.76 -6.66
N HIS A 46 -9.52 11.54 -6.80
CA HIS A 46 -10.46 11.56 -5.69
C HIS A 46 -10.34 10.30 -4.83
N ALA A 47 -9.34 10.26 -3.97
CA ALA A 47 -9.13 9.17 -3.01
C ALA A 47 -8.62 9.73 -1.68
N LEU A 48 -8.80 8.96 -0.60
CA LEU A 48 -8.21 9.30 0.67
C LEU A 48 -6.69 9.39 0.52
N ARG A 49 -6.11 10.44 1.05
CA ARG A 49 -4.65 10.62 1.07
C ARG A 49 -4.11 10.26 2.44
N GLN A 50 -2.98 9.62 2.48
CA GLN A 50 -2.36 9.14 3.72
C GLN A 50 -2.09 10.29 4.70
N GLU A 51 -1.65 11.43 4.22
CA GLU A 51 -1.40 12.62 5.04
C GLU A 51 -2.66 13.18 5.72
N ASN A 52 -3.83 12.91 5.19
CA ASN A 52 -5.11 13.35 5.74
C ASN A 52 -5.81 12.28 6.59
N PHE A 53 -5.16 11.15 6.84
CA PHE A 53 -5.76 10.03 7.56
C PHE A 53 -6.24 10.44 8.95
N TYR A 54 -5.40 11.09 9.74
CA TYR A 54 -5.77 11.49 11.10
C TYR A 54 -6.95 12.45 11.09
N GLU A 55 -6.88 13.52 10.31
CA GLU A 55 -7.91 14.57 10.27
C GLU A 55 -9.25 14.03 9.76
N ASN A 56 -9.24 13.17 8.74
CA ASN A 56 -10.45 12.71 8.10
C ASN A 56 -11.05 11.44 8.73
N GLN A 57 -10.22 10.56 9.29
CA GLN A 57 -10.68 9.25 9.76
C GLN A 57 -10.69 9.12 11.28
N ILE A 58 -9.80 9.81 12.00
CA ILE A 58 -9.65 9.62 13.45
C ILE A 58 -10.25 10.77 14.23
N LYS A 59 -9.89 11.99 13.89
CA LYS A 59 -10.33 13.20 14.61
C LYS A 59 -11.85 13.36 14.73
N PRO A 60 -12.69 13.00 13.75
CA PRO A 60 -14.14 13.11 13.87
C PRO A 60 -14.75 12.10 14.85
N ILE A 61 -14.02 11.07 15.27
CA ILE A 61 -14.56 10.03 16.15
C ILE A 61 -14.59 10.53 17.60
N GLN A 62 -15.79 10.72 18.14
CA GLN A 62 -15.98 11.16 19.51
C GLN A 62 -15.94 10.04 20.56
N LYS A 63 -15.64 8.80 20.15
CA LYS A 63 -15.55 7.61 21.01
C LYS A 63 -14.10 7.19 21.16
N LYS A 64 -13.81 6.33 22.15
CA LYS A 64 -12.50 5.71 22.25
C LYS A 64 -12.21 4.93 20.98
N VAL A 65 -11.06 5.20 20.37
CA VAL A 65 -10.57 4.53 19.18
C VAL A 65 -9.14 4.03 19.44
N VAL A 66 -8.82 2.88 18.90
CA VAL A 66 -7.47 2.34 18.87
C VAL A 66 -7.01 2.33 17.43
N VAL A 67 -5.90 2.97 17.16
CA VAL A 67 -5.27 2.97 15.84
C VAL A 67 -4.09 2.01 15.87
N ILE A 68 -4.14 0.99 15.02
CA ILE A 68 -3.06 0.02 14.86
C ILE A 68 -2.37 0.31 13.53
N ILE A 69 -1.12 0.75 13.60
CA ILE A 69 -0.29 0.99 12.41
C ILE A 69 0.55 -0.26 12.21
N SER A 70 0.24 -1.01 11.15
CA SER A 70 1.00 -2.20 10.76
C SER A 70 1.91 -1.88 9.60
N ASP A 71 3.20 -2.17 9.77
CA ASP A 71 4.18 -2.04 8.69
C ASP A 71 3.99 -3.16 7.67
N ALA A 72 4.22 -2.87 6.39
CA ALA A 72 4.14 -3.81 5.29
C ALA A 72 2.80 -4.58 5.17
N LEU A 73 1.70 -4.06 5.70
CA LEU A 73 0.37 -4.66 5.54
C LEU A 73 -0.13 -4.41 4.11
N ARG A 74 0.07 -5.39 3.24
CA ARG A 74 -0.37 -5.33 1.85
C ARG A 74 -1.89 -5.50 1.74
N TYR A 75 -2.46 -5.03 0.63
CA TYR A 75 -3.89 -5.08 0.38
C TYR A 75 -4.46 -6.51 0.44
N GLU A 76 -3.79 -7.48 -0.17
CA GLU A 76 -4.21 -8.89 -0.13
C GLU A 76 -4.26 -9.45 1.30
N VAL A 77 -3.28 -9.11 2.14
CA VAL A 77 -3.26 -9.52 3.56
C VAL A 77 -4.38 -8.84 4.34
N ALA A 78 -4.68 -7.59 4.03
CA ALA A 78 -5.80 -6.87 4.63
C ALA A 78 -7.16 -7.49 4.23
N GLN A 79 -7.31 -7.97 3.01
CA GLN A 79 -8.50 -8.72 2.56
C GLN A 79 -8.66 -10.03 3.34
N GLU A 80 -7.58 -10.77 3.54
CA GLU A 80 -7.60 -12.00 4.35
C GLU A 80 -7.97 -11.71 5.81
N LEU A 81 -7.43 -10.62 6.38
CA LEU A 81 -7.77 -10.17 7.73
C LEU A 81 -9.26 -9.87 7.86
N ILE A 82 -9.86 -9.15 6.91
CA ILE A 82 -11.31 -8.90 6.91
C ILE A 82 -12.10 -10.20 6.90
N GLY A 83 -11.72 -11.16 6.05
CA GLY A 83 -12.35 -12.48 6.03
C GLY A 83 -12.21 -13.22 7.37
N ALA A 84 -11.07 -13.11 8.03
CA ALA A 84 -10.85 -13.71 9.36
C ALA A 84 -11.71 -13.05 10.46
N LEU A 85 -11.85 -11.72 10.42
CA LEU A 85 -12.69 -10.95 11.34
C LEU A 85 -14.17 -11.28 11.15
N ALA A 86 -14.62 -11.37 9.91
CA ALA A 86 -16.01 -11.75 9.60
C ALA A 86 -16.38 -13.15 10.12
N ARG A 87 -15.47 -14.12 10.00
CA ARG A 87 -15.67 -15.46 10.59
C ARG A 87 -15.83 -15.42 12.11
N ARG A 88 -15.27 -14.42 12.76
CA ARG A 88 -15.41 -14.17 14.22
C ARG A 88 -16.56 -13.22 14.55
N LYS A 89 -17.45 -12.95 13.60
CA LYS A 89 -18.61 -12.06 13.76
C LYS A 89 -18.25 -10.60 14.07
N HIS A 90 -17.05 -10.14 13.66
CA HIS A 90 -16.68 -8.73 13.71
C HIS A 90 -17.02 -8.07 12.39
N ILE A 91 -17.49 -6.81 12.47
CA ILE A 91 -17.72 -5.98 11.29
C ILE A 91 -16.41 -5.26 10.97
N ALA A 92 -15.96 -5.37 9.73
CA ALA A 92 -14.76 -4.70 9.27
C ALA A 92 -14.97 -4.16 7.84
N HIS A 93 -14.37 -3.00 7.56
CA HIS A 93 -14.40 -2.35 6.27
C HIS A 93 -12.97 -2.13 5.78
N LEU A 94 -12.75 -2.34 4.50
CA LEU A 94 -11.46 -2.06 3.86
C LEU A 94 -11.63 -0.86 2.94
N ASN A 95 -10.80 0.15 3.16
CA ASN A 95 -10.69 1.30 2.30
C ASN A 95 -9.25 1.44 1.81
N THR A 96 -9.08 2.10 0.68
CA THR A 96 -7.76 2.40 0.11
C THR A 96 -7.42 3.86 0.33
N ALA A 97 -6.14 4.16 0.45
CA ALA A 97 -5.61 5.52 0.47
C ALA A 97 -4.40 5.62 -0.46
N ILE A 98 -4.20 6.81 -1.02
CA ILE A 98 -2.99 7.12 -1.78
C ILE A 98 -1.88 7.39 -0.77
N ALA A 99 -0.80 6.61 -0.86
CA ALA A 99 0.37 6.78 -0.03
C ALA A 99 1.16 8.05 -0.41
N MET A 100 1.89 8.59 0.56
CA MET A 100 2.91 9.61 0.30
C MET A 100 4.06 9.04 -0.52
N LEU A 101 4.71 9.89 -1.29
CA LEU A 101 5.94 9.58 -2.02
C LEU A 101 7.13 10.32 -1.38
N PRO A 102 8.26 9.64 -1.17
CA PRO A 102 8.50 8.21 -1.39
C PRO A 102 7.80 7.33 -0.35
N THR A 103 7.39 6.12 -0.75
CA THR A 103 6.66 5.17 0.11
C THR A 103 7.59 4.46 1.11
N GLU A 104 8.37 5.24 1.84
CA GLU A 104 9.27 4.74 2.87
C GLU A 104 8.67 4.95 4.26
N THR A 105 8.90 4.00 5.16
CA THR A 105 8.37 4.01 6.53
C THR A 105 8.66 5.31 7.27
N LYS A 106 9.87 5.86 7.10
CA LYS A 106 10.29 7.12 7.75
C LYS A 106 9.46 8.34 7.34
N PHE A 107 8.86 8.35 6.15
CA PHE A 107 7.97 9.41 5.68
C PHE A 107 6.50 9.06 5.92
N CYS A 108 6.12 7.83 5.63
CA CYS A 108 4.72 7.41 5.65
C CYS A 108 4.15 7.28 7.05
N LYS A 109 4.92 6.80 8.05
CA LYS A 109 4.41 6.70 9.43
C LYS A 109 4.09 8.05 10.06
N PRO A 110 4.95 9.06 10.00
CA PRO A 110 4.61 10.40 10.51
C PRO A 110 3.35 10.99 9.87
N ALA A 111 3.11 10.70 8.58
CA ALA A 111 1.92 11.18 7.87
C ALA A 111 0.60 10.61 8.39
N LEU A 112 0.61 9.47 9.07
CA LEU A 112 -0.56 8.87 9.69
C LEU A 112 -0.88 9.44 11.08
N LEU A 113 0.05 10.18 11.67
CA LEU A 113 -0.08 10.75 13.01
C LEU A 113 -0.61 12.20 12.96
N PRO A 114 -1.11 12.74 14.08
CA PRO A 114 -1.45 14.15 14.15
C PRO A 114 -0.24 15.03 13.81
N HIS A 115 -0.37 15.89 12.82
CA HIS A 115 0.70 16.82 12.42
C HIS A 115 0.07 18.13 11.92
N ARG A 116 0.81 19.23 12.00
CA ARG A 116 0.43 20.50 11.40
C ARG A 116 1.02 20.67 10.01
N GLU A 117 2.25 20.25 9.85
CA GLU A 117 3.02 20.33 8.62
C GLU A 117 4.00 19.15 8.53
N LEU A 118 4.12 18.56 7.35
CA LEU A 118 5.12 17.55 7.06
C LEU A 118 6.26 18.20 6.29
N ARG A 119 7.44 18.24 6.89
CA ARG A 119 8.67 18.74 6.25
C ARG A 119 9.67 17.58 6.12
N SER A 120 10.25 17.41 4.96
CA SER A 120 11.44 16.59 4.81
C SER A 120 12.65 17.48 5.06
N GLU A 121 13.35 17.31 6.16
CA GLU A 121 14.70 17.84 6.28
C GLU A 121 15.59 17.04 5.35
N GLY A 122 16.30 17.75 4.46
CA GLY A 122 17.10 17.14 3.41
C GLY A 122 18.05 16.08 3.96
N ALA A 123 18.11 14.94 3.29
CA ALA A 123 19.14 13.96 3.53
C ALA A 123 20.49 14.65 3.28
N HIS A 124 21.28 14.85 4.32
CA HIS A 124 22.69 15.12 4.16
C HIS A 124 23.31 13.91 3.47
N VAL A 125 23.68 14.11 2.19
CA VAL A 125 24.52 13.18 1.42
C VAL A 125 25.96 13.32 1.94
#